data_f53792eb857a35eb5a31cb1c277b4275
#
_entry.id   f53792eb857a35eb5a31cb1c277b4275
#
_cell.length_a   1.000
_cell.length_b   1.000
_cell.length_c   1.000
_cell.angle_alpha   90.00
_cell.angle_beta   90.00
_cell.angle_gamma   90.00
#
_symmetry.space_group_name_H-M   'P 1'
#
loop_
_entity.id
_entity.type
_entity.pdbx_description
1 polymer ?
#
loop_
_entity_poly.entity_id
_entity_poly.type
_entity_poly.pdbx_seq_one_letter_code
_entity_poly.pdbx_strand_id
1 'polypeptide(L)'
;MILHVYQVFLQKQFHELLMSVKKIDSFPLIWFHTLLDKVLRTCKEFGVNAIVEYFGEEDTISNSIISSTGSLVDGVIVFYESVDDIRIQYLKKNHMPFLVFGESQTSGVVYVSNNNFQATYDMMKAVTEEKFKNMWLLMGGESHVNKDRERGVRSFLNDKNYFMDLKVIYGLSTIDSVYSYAMQHLTTQNYPDIIFVSGDEKVQGLIRACYEKGILIPDDISIIGFDNIPISQYYTPALSTIAPNYVKLAKEMIEGVLAIIKGESVTSVEVSPKFVRRQSF
;
A
#
# COMPACT_ATOMS: atom_id res chain seq x y z
N MET A 1 -33.02 42.03 -4.38
CA MET A 1 -31.65 42.20 -3.84
C MET A 1 -31.32 41.21 -2.71
N ILE A 2 -32.25 40.84 -1.83
CA ILE A 2 -32.03 39.88 -0.73
C ILE A 2 -31.92 38.41 -1.21
N LEU A 3 -32.68 38.02 -2.25
CA LEU A 3 -32.61 36.65 -2.81
C LEU A 3 -31.27 36.34 -3.53
N HIS A 4 -30.59 37.34 -4.06
CA HIS A 4 -29.30 37.19 -4.74
C HIS A 4 -28.14 36.96 -3.75
N VAL A 5 -28.26 37.51 -2.54
CA VAL A 5 -27.28 37.33 -1.46
C VAL A 5 -27.38 35.90 -0.88
N TYR A 6 -28.59 35.34 -0.78
CA TYR A 6 -28.78 33.95 -0.31
C TYR A 6 -28.27 32.90 -1.29
N GLN A 7 -28.31 33.15 -2.61
CA GLN A 7 -27.74 32.20 -3.60
C GLN A 7 -26.20 32.18 -3.60
N VAL A 8 -25.55 33.29 -3.18
CA VAL A 8 -24.09 33.35 -3.04
C VAL A 8 -23.59 32.58 -1.81
N PHE A 9 -24.44 32.49 -0.76
CA PHE A 9 -24.10 31.74 0.47
C PHE A 9 -24.31 30.21 0.37
N LEU A 10 -24.94 29.70 -0.71
CA LEU A 10 -25.21 28.28 -0.91
C LEU A 10 -24.26 27.60 -1.91
N GLN A 11 -23.25 28.29 -2.44
CA GLN A 11 -22.14 27.59 -3.08
C GLN A 11 -21.29 26.96 -1.96
N LYS A 12 -21.36 25.62 -1.84
CA LYS A 12 -20.43 24.86 -1.02
C LYS A 12 -19.01 25.36 -1.32
N GLN A 13 -18.41 26.04 -0.36
CA GLN A 13 -17.12 26.69 -0.53
C GLN A 13 -15.97 25.67 -0.53
N PHE A 14 -16.27 24.42 -0.10
CA PHE A 14 -15.34 23.32 -0.01
C PHE A 14 -16.00 22.02 -0.43
N HIS A 15 -15.24 21.16 -1.09
CA HIS A 15 -15.64 19.76 -1.31
C HIS A 15 -15.45 18.96 -0.03
N GLU A 16 -16.32 17.99 0.18
CA GLU A 16 -16.23 17.03 1.28
C GLU A 16 -16.01 15.64 0.71
N LEU A 17 -14.89 15.02 1.07
CA LEU A 17 -14.51 13.69 0.61
C LEU A 17 -14.60 12.68 1.74
N LEU A 18 -15.16 11.50 1.43
CA LEU A 18 -15.14 10.35 2.31
C LEU A 18 -13.97 9.44 1.96
N MET A 19 -13.13 9.14 2.96
CA MET A 19 -12.12 8.08 2.94
C MET A 19 -12.75 6.83 3.54
N SER A 20 -13.29 5.94 2.70
CA SER A 20 -13.90 4.69 3.16
C SER A 20 -12.85 3.59 3.23
N VAL A 21 -12.43 3.24 4.45
CA VAL A 21 -11.34 2.31 4.74
C VAL A 21 -11.92 0.98 5.21
N LYS A 22 -11.73 -0.10 4.45
CA LYS A 22 -12.13 -1.43 4.92
C LYS A 22 -11.26 -1.82 6.11
N LYS A 23 -11.91 -2.22 7.22
CA LYS A 23 -11.20 -2.76 8.38
C LYS A 23 -10.59 -4.10 8.00
N ILE A 24 -9.32 -4.27 8.31
CA ILE A 24 -8.59 -5.54 8.17
C ILE A 24 -8.04 -5.95 9.53
N ASP A 25 -8.02 -7.26 9.80
CA ASP A 25 -7.68 -7.81 11.13
C ASP A 25 -6.24 -7.55 11.58
N SER A 26 -5.34 -7.21 10.66
CA SER A 26 -3.92 -6.97 10.93
C SER A 26 -3.57 -5.51 11.25
N PHE A 27 -4.48 -4.74 11.87
CA PHE A 27 -4.18 -3.39 12.34
C PHE A 27 -3.27 -3.38 13.58
N PRO A 28 -2.35 -2.40 13.73
CA PRO A 28 -2.16 -1.17 12.98
C PRO A 28 -1.19 -1.32 11.79
N LEU A 29 -1.58 -0.80 10.63
CA LEU A 29 -0.69 -0.70 9.48
C LEU A 29 -0.01 0.68 9.47
N ILE A 30 1.24 0.77 9.90
CA ILE A 30 1.97 2.05 10.02
C ILE A 30 2.08 2.74 8.64
N TRP A 31 2.28 1.97 7.56
CA TRP A 31 2.34 2.53 6.22
C TRP A 31 1.04 3.22 5.82
N PHE A 32 -0.13 2.67 6.22
CA PHE A 32 -1.43 3.27 5.93
C PHE A 32 -1.60 4.61 6.67
N HIS A 33 -1.20 4.68 7.95
CA HIS A 33 -1.21 5.94 8.69
C HIS A 33 -0.28 6.98 8.05
N THR A 34 0.88 6.54 7.51
CA THR A 34 1.80 7.43 6.78
C THR A 34 1.15 7.98 5.52
N LEU A 35 0.45 7.13 4.74
CA LEU A 35 -0.29 7.56 3.56
C LEU A 35 -1.44 8.50 3.95
N LEU A 36 -2.24 8.13 4.95
CA LEU A 36 -3.40 8.92 5.40
C LEU A 36 -2.99 10.33 5.85
N ASP A 37 -1.88 10.48 6.58
CA ASP A 37 -1.32 11.81 6.90
C ASP A 37 -1.09 12.65 5.64
N LYS A 38 -0.52 12.06 4.58
CA LYS A 38 -0.28 12.78 3.32
C LYS A 38 -1.59 13.13 2.61
N VAL A 39 -2.56 12.22 2.60
CA VAL A 39 -3.89 12.45 2.02
C VAL A 39 -4.58 13.62 2.73
N LEU A 40 -4.62 13.63 4.06
CA LEU A 40 -5.25 14.71 4.84
C LEU A 40 -4.56 16.07 4.66
N ARG A 41 -3.22 16.08 4.57
CA ARG A 41 -2.47 17.33 4.25
C ARG A 41 -2.79 17.81 2.84
N THR A 42 -2.84 16.91 1.87
CA THR A 42 -3.20 17.27 0.48
C THR A 42 -4.64 17.77 0.40
N CYS A 43 -5.60 17.15 1.10
CA CYS A 43 -6.96 17.68 1.20
C CYS A 43 -6.96 19.15 1.65
N LYS A 44 -6.19 19.48 2.71
CA LYS A 44 -6.08 20.87 3.20
C LYS A 44 -5.48 21.82 2.16
N GLU A 45 -4.47 21.39 1.41
CA GLU A 45 -3.85 22.17 0.32
C GLU A 45 -4.84 22.50 -0.81
N PHE A 46 -5.74 21.54 -1.11
CA PHE A 46 -6.78 21.71 -2.13
C PHE A 46 -8.08 22.34 -1.61
N GLY A 47 -8.13 22.74 -0.34
CA GLY A 47 -9.34 23.31 0.26
C GLY A 47 -10.49 22.29 0.38
N VAL A 48 -10.16 21.04 0.65
CA VAL A 48 -11.09 19.91 0.76
C VAL A 48 -11.19 19.46 2.21
N ASN A 49 -12.40 19.24 2.70
CA ASN A 49 -12.62 18.54 3.97
C ASN A 49 -12.59 17.03 3.77
N ALA A 50 -12.06 16.29 4.74
CA ALA A 50 -11.99 14.84 4.68
C ALA A 50 -12.69 14.21 5.89
N ILE A 51 -13.54 13.23 5.64
CA ILE A 51 -14.14 12.34 6.62
C ILE A 51 -13.51 10.97 6.46
N VAL A 52 -13.08 10.35 7.55
CA VAL A 52 -12.53 8.99 7.52
C VAL A 52 -13.50 8.05 8.20
N GLU A 53 -13.90 7.02 7.50
CA GLU A 53 -14.79 5.96 8.00
C GLU A 53 -14.09 4.61 7.90
N TYR A 54 -14.14 3.83 8.98
CA TYR A 54 -13.80 2.41 8.92
C TYR A 54 -15.05 1.60 8.59
N PHE A 55 -14.98 0.84 7.50
CA PHE A 55 -16.05 -0.03 7.04
C PHE A 55 -15.70 -1.47 7.43
N GLY A 56 -16.43 -2.01 8.41
CA GLY A 56 -16.23 -3.36 8.95
C GLY A 56 -16.90 -4.45 8.11
N GLU A 57 -16.70 -5.71 8.49
CA GLU A 57 -17.35 -6.85 7.82
C GLU A 57 -18.86 -6.92 8.08
N GLU A 58 -19.29 -6.48 9.28
CA GLU A 58 -20.69 -6.41 9.68
C GLU A 58 -21.42 -5.17 9.14
N ASP A 59 -20.69 -4.22 8.53
CA ASP A 59 -21.28 -2.99 8.06
C ASP A 59 -22.05 -3.21 6.75
N THR A 60 -23.15 -2.48 6.66
CA THR A 60 -23.97 -2.38 5.47
C THR A 60 -23.93 -0.95 4.93
N ILE A 61 -24.30 -0.77 3.68
CA ILE A 61 -24.35 0.58 3.11
C ILE A 61 -25.30 1.51 3.89
N SER A 62 -26.40 0.96 4.46
CA SER A 62 -27.39 1.76 5.19
C SER A 62 -26.90 2.36 6.51
N ASN A 63 -25.90 1.74 7.15
CA ASN A 63 -25.27 2.27 8.38
C ASN A 63 -23.92 2.95 8.13
N SER A 64 -23.52 3.10 6.87
CA SER A 64 -22.30 3.77 6.43
C SER A 64 -22.59 5.20 5.94
N ILE A 65 -21.60 6.08 6.08
CA ILE A 65 -21.62 7.45 5.51
C ILE A 65 -21.76 7.42 3.98
N ILE A 66 -21.36 6.34 3.33
CA ILE A 66 -21.55 6.13 1.89
C ILE A 66 -23.02 6.32 1.50
N SER A 67 -23.98 5.91 2.33
CA SER A 67 -25.41 6.10 2.07
C SER A 67 -25.83 7.57 2.00
N SER A 68 -25.06 8.46 2.58
CA SER A 68 -25.26 9.90 2.62
C SER A 68 -24.49 10.66 1.52
N THR A 69 -23.83 9.92 0.59
CA THR A 69 -23.11 10.51 -0.54
C THR A 69 -24.07 11.32 -1.42
N GLY A 70 -23.64 12.51 -1.86
CA GLY A 70 -24.48 13.47 -2.58
C GLY A 70 -25.25 14.45 -1.69
N SER A 71 -25.38 14.17 -0.38
CA SER A 71 -25.92 15.12 0.60
C SER A 71 -24.85 15.63 1.58
N LEU A 72 -23.99 14.75 2.10
CA LEU A 72 -22.90 15.09 3.02
C LEU A 72 -21.54 15.14 2.35
N VAL A 73 -21.26 14.24 1.39
CA VAL A 73 -19.97 14.14 0.71
C VAL A 73 -20.13 14.22 -0.80
N ASP A 74 -19.18 14.84 -1.47
CA ASP A 74 -19.19 15.05 -2.92
C ASP A 74 -18.52 13.90 -3.67
N GLY A 75 -17.62 13.16 -3.02
CA GLY A 75 -16.92 12.01 -3.60
C GLY A 75 -16.31 11.09 -2.57
N VAL A 76 -15.91 9.91 -3.01
CA VAL A 76 -15.39 8.85 -2.15
C VAL A 76 -14.04 8.32 -2.65
N ILE A 77 -13.09 8.14 -1.74
CA ILE A 77 -11.88 7.34 -1.99
C ILE A 77 -12.04 6.03 -1.22
N VAL A 78 -12.08 4.91 -1.97
CA VAL A 78 -12.24 3.58 -1.40
C VAL A 78 -10.86 2.96 -1.18
N PHE A 79 -10.56 2.59 0.06
CA PHE A 79 -9.34 1.89 0.42
C PHE A 79 -9.64 0.41 0.67
N TYR A 80 -8.72 -0.47 0.26
CA TYR A 80 -8.84 -1.92 0.42
C TYR A 80 -10.09 -2.51 -0.23
N GLU A 81 -10.15 -2.42 -1.57
CA GLU A 81 -11.19 -3.09 -2.36
C GLU A 81 -11.19 -4.61 -2.07
N SER A 82 -12.36 -5.15 -1.85
CA SER A 82 -12.59 -6.60 -1.78
C SER A 82 -13.25 -7.12 -3.05
N VAL A 83 -13.22 -8.43 -3.23
CA VAL A 83 -14.02 -9.06 -4.30
C VAL A 83 -15.49 -8.75 -4.05
N ASP A 84 -16.22 -8.33 -5.09
CA ASP A 84 -17.62 -7.92 -5.03
C ASP A 84 -17.93 -6.84 -3.99
N ASP A 85 -17.05 -5.85 -3.87
CA ASP A 85 -17.14 -4.79 -2.86
C ASP A 85 -18.47 -4.02 -2.96
N ILE A 86 -19.29 -4.16 -1.91
CA ILE A 86 -20.62 -3.55 -1.85
C ILE A 86 -20.58 -2.02 -1.89
N ARG A 87 -19.48 -1.39 -1.43
CA ARG A 87 -19.28 0.06 -1.50
C ARG A 87 -19.16 0.49 -2.95
N ILE A 88 -18.32 -0.20 -3.73
CA ILE A 88 -18.11 0.08 -5.16
C ILE A 88 -19.38 -0.17 -5.96
N GLN A 89 -20.09 -1.29 -5.68
CA GLN A 89 -21.38 -1.57 -6.34
C GLN A 89 -22.41 -0.47 -6.08
N TYR A 90 -22.51 0.00 -4.84
CA TYR A 90 -23.42 1.09 -4.48
C TYR A 90 -23.04 2.41 -5.18
N LEU A 91 -21.76 2.80 -5.14
CA LEU A 91 -21.28 4.03 -5.77
C LEU A 91 -21.50 4.02 -7.27
N LYS A 92 -21.22 2.90 -7.97
CA LYS A 92 -21.51 2.75 -9.41
C LYS A 92 -23.00 2.84 -9.71
N LYS A 93 -23.85 2.12 -8.95
CA LYS A 93 -25.30 2.10 -9.15
C LYS A 93 -25.92 3.50 -9.01
N ASN A 94 -25.38 4.32 -8.12
CA ASN A 94 -25.89 5.66 -7.83
C ASN A 94 -25.14 6.77 -8.57
N HIS A 95 -24.25 6.42 -9.51
CA HIS A 95 -23.42 7.37 -10.27
C HIS A 95 -22.66 8.38 -9.40
N MET A 96 -22.19 7.91 -8.25
CA MET A 96 -21.45 8.74 -7.29
C MET A 96 -19.98 8.87 -7.70
N PRO A 97 -19.37 10.06 -7.60
CA PRO A 97 -17.95 10.24 -7.88
C PRO A 97 -17.10 9.43 -6.88
N PHE A 98 -16.23 8.56 -7.39
CA PHE A 98 -15.28 7.83 -6.54
C PHE A 98 -14.06 7.37 -7.33
N LEU A 99 -13.00 7.09 -6.60
CA LEU A 99 -11.84 6.33 -7.08
C LEU A 99 -11.37 5.32 -6.00
N VAL A 100 -10.53 4.38 -6.40
CA VAL A 100 -9.99 3.34 -5.52
C VAL A 100 -8.50 3.60 -5.29
N PHE A 101 -8.04 3.47 -4.05
CA PHE A 101 -6.61 3.33 -3.76
C PHE A 101 -6.22 1.84 -3.76
N GLY A 102 -5.26 1.51 -4.61
CA GLY A 102 -4.91 0.15 -5.00
C GLY A 102 -5.44 -0.18 -6.38
N GLU A 103 -4.80 -1.10 -7.08
CA GLU A 103 -5.27 -1.55 -8.39
C GLU A 103 -6.63 -2.22 -8.26
N SER A 104 -7.64 -1.64 -8.92
CA SER A 104 -9.01 -2.15 -8.89
C SER A 104 -9.17 -3.32 -9.84
N GLN A 105 -9.81 -4.38 -9.36
CA GLN A 105 -10.22 -5.53 -10.18
C GLN A 105 -11.61 -5.33 -10.80
N THR A 106 -12.30 -4.26 -10.43
CA THR A 106 -13.62 -3.92 -10.97
C THR A 106 -13.51 -3.12 -12.26
N SER A 107 -14.01 -3.67 -13.36
CA SER A 107 -13.94 -3.03 -14.68
C SER A 107 -14.54 -1.61 -14.69
N GLY A 108 -13.81 -0.68 -15.33
CA GLY A 108 -14.21 0.71 -15.48
C GLY A 108 -14.12 1.55 -14.20
N VAL A 109 -13.41 1.07 -13.19
CA VAL A 109 -13.12 1.84 -11.98
C VAL A 109 -11.75 2.51 -12.11
N VAL A 110 -11.70 3.81 -11.84
CA VAL A 110 -10.46 4.58 -11.80
C VAL A 110 -9.76 4.31 -10.48
N TYR A 111 -8.46 4.08 -10.53
CA TYR A 111 -7.65 3.83 -9.35
C TYR A 111 -6.33 4.60 -9.35
N VAL A 112 -5.78 4.76 -8.16
CA VAL A 112 -4.39 5.21 -7.93
C VAL A 112 -3.67 4.13 -7.14
N SER A 113 -2.55 3.65 -7.64
CA SER A 113 -1.81 2.53 -7.03
C SER A 113 -0.30 2.76 -7.04
N ASN A 114 0.43 1.98 -6.24
CA ASN A 114 1.84 1.75 -6.48
C ASN A 114 2.01 0.79 -7.65
N ASN A 115 3.00 1.04 -8.52
CA ASN A 115 3.45 0.02 -9.47
C ASN A 115 4.29 -1.03 -8.73
N ASN A 116 3.60 -2.03 -8.15
CA ASN A 116 4.22 -3.06 -7.32
C ASN A 116 5.15 -3.99 -8.12
N PHE A 117 4.77 -4.26 -9.38
CA PHE A 117 5.60 -5.03 -10.31
C PHE A 117 6.93 -4.33 -10.58
N GLN A 118 6.87 -3.08 -11.03
CA GLN A 118 8.07 -2.33 -11.39
C GLN A 118 8.97 -2.07 -10.18
N ALA A 119 8.37 -1.87 -8.99
CA ALA A 119 9.09 -1.66 -7.74
C ALA A 119 10.05 -2.81 -7.41
N THR A 120 9.57 -4.04 -7.47
CA THR A 120 10.39 -5.23 -7.18
C THR A 120 11.29 -5.61 -8.35
N TYR A 121 10.85 -5.39 -9.59
CA TYR A 121 11.71 -5.53 -10.77
C TYR A 121 12.93 -4.61 -10.68
N ASP A 122 12.75 -3.34 -10.30
CA ASP A 122 13.86 -2.40 -10.16
C ASP A 122 14.74 -2.69 -8.94
N MET A 123 14.18 -3.16 -7.83
CA MET A 123 14.94 -3.63 -6.66
C MET A 123 15.94 -4.73 -7.04
N MET A 124 15.55 -5.65 -7.92
CA MET A 124 16.41 -6.76 -8.34
C MET A 124 17.68 -6.32 -9.06
N LYS A 125 17.74 -5.10 -9.60
CA LYS A 125 18.99 -4.55 -10.16
C LYS A 125 20.07 -4.49 -9.09
N ALA A 126 19.74 -3.92 -7.91
CA ALA A 126 20.68 -3.86 -6.80
C ALA A 126 21.01 -5.25 -6.24
N VAL A 127 19.99 -6.12 -6.10
CA VAL A 127 20.15 -7.50 -5.59
C VAL A 127 21.14 -8.32 -6.41
N THR A 128 21.08 -8.22 -7.73
CA THR A 128 21.95 -9.00 -8.63
C THR A 128 23.38 -8.47 -8.71
N GLU A 129 23.64 -7.21 -8.35
CA GLU A 129 24.98 -6.66 -8.21
C GLU A 129 25.78 -7.36 -7.10
N GLU A 130 25.11 -7.80 -6.02
CA GLU A 130 25.75 -8.52 -4.89
C GLU A 130 25.98 -10.01 -5.16
N LYS A 131 25.53 -10.53 -6.33
CA LYS A 131 25.70 -11.92 -6.77
C LYS A 131 25.09 -12.97 -5.85
N PHE A 132 24.01 -12.63 -5.17
CA PHE A 132 23.24 -13.57 -4.34
C PHE A 132 22.68 -14.73 -5.15
N LYS A 133 22.61 -15.92 -4.53
CA LYS A 133 22.15 -17.15 -5.16
C LYS A 133 20.81 -17.65 -4.64
N ASN A 134 20.48 -17.27 -3.42
CA ASN A 134 19.26 -17.72 -2.73
C ASN A 134 18.48 -16.54 -2.18
N MET A 135 17.19 -16.47 -2.51
CA MET A 135 16.30 -15.41 -2.05
C MET A 135 15.00 -15.96 -1.49
N TRP A 136 14.58 -15.47 -0.33
CA TRP A 136 13.23 -15.72 0.16
C TRP A 136 12.37 -14.46 0.03
N LEU A 137 11.12 -14.65 -0.45
CA LEU A 137 10.08 -13.62 -0.45
C LEU A 137 9.06 -13.96 0.63
N LEU A 138 9.07 -13.21 1.74
CA LEU A 138 8.10 -13.34 2.82
C LEU A 138 6.93 -12.39 2.55
N MET A 139 5.83 -12.97 2.08
CA MET A 139 4.66 -12.24 1.60
C MET A 139 3.51 -12.31 2.60
N GLY A 140 2.66 -11.30 2.63
CA GLY A 140 1.37 -11.36 3.31
C GLY A 140 0.40 -12.33 2.63
N GLY A 141 -0.90 -12.01 2.63
CA GLY A 141 -1.89 -12.81 1.90
C GLY A 141 -1.64 -12.85 0.39
N GLU A 142 -2.28 -13.79 -0.31
CA GLU A 142 -2.22 -13.94 -1.77
C GLU A 142 -3.00 -12.83 -2.51
N SER A 143 -2.81 -11.59 -2.12
CA SER A 143 -3.41 -10.44 -2.78
C SER A 143 -2.76 -10.18 -4.15
N HIS A 144 -3.47 -9.47 -5.01
CA HIS A 144 -2.95 -9.01 -6.31
C HIS A 144 -1.62 -8.25 -6.13
N VAL A 145 -1.55 -7.34 -5.16
CA VAL A 145 -0.35 -6.57 -4.80
C VAL A 145 0.87 -7.47 -4.54
N ASN A 146 0.71 -8.53 -3.75
CA ASN A 146 1.81 -9.44 -3.43
C ASN A 146 2.19 -10.33 -4.63
N LYS A 147 1.20 -10.73 -5.45
CA LYS A 147 1.45 -11.46 -6.71
C LYS A 147 2.23 -10.60 -7.71
N ASP A 148 1.94 -9.31 -7.80
CA ASP A 148 2.70 -8.39 -8.64
C ASP A 148 4.13 -8.20 -8.17
N ARG A 149 4.35 -8.12 -6.86
CA ARG A 149 5.70 -8.08 -6.28
C ARG A 149 6.50 -9.34 -6.61
N GLU A 150 5.90 -10.52 -6.48
CA GLU A 150 6.53 -11.77 -6.89
C GLU A 150 6.81 -11.78 -8.39
N ARG A 151 5.82 -11.38 -9.22
CA ARG A 151 5.95 -11.35 -10.68
C ARG A 151 7.10 -10.44 -11.12
N GLY A 152 7.29 -9.28 -10.47
CA GLY A 152 8.41 -8.37 -10.75
C GLY A 152 9.78 -9.02 -10.52
N VAL A 153 9.95 -9.74 -9.40
CA VAL A 153 11.18 -10.50 -9.12
C VAL A 153 11.41 -11.59 -10.18
N ARG A 154 10.40 -12.44 -10.44
CA ARG A 154 10.51 -13.54 -11.42
C ARG A 154 10.79 -13.05 -12.84
N SER A 155 10.12 -11.98 -13.26
CA SER A 155 10.35 -11.39 -14.59
C SER A 155 11.76 -10.86 -14.73
N PHE A 156 12.30 -10.17 -13.71
CA PHE A 156 13.69 -9.72 -13.75
C PHE A 156 14.68 -10.87 -13.90
N LEU A 157 14.52 -11.93 -13.08
CA LEU A 157 15.39 -13.12 -13.15
C LEU A 157 15.36 -13.76 -14.55
N ASN A 158 14.18 -13.88 -15.14
CA ASN A 158 13.99 -14.42 -16.48
C ASN A 158 14.62 -13.51 -17.55
N ASP A 159 14.32 -12.22 -17.54
CA ASP A 159 14.77 -11.25 -18.55
C ASP A 159 16.29 -11.09 -18.55
N LYS A 160 16.93 -11.26 -17.40
CA LYS A 160 18.38 -11.15 -17.23
C LYS A 160 19.12 -12.49 -17.30
N ASN A 161 18.38 -13.61 -17.48
CA ASN A 161 18.96 -14.96 -17.40
C ASN A 161 19.77 -15.15 -16.10
N TYR A 162 19.30 -14.59 -14.99
CA TYR A 162 19.98 -14.66 -13.71
C TYR A 162 19.47 -15.85 -12.91
N PHE A 163 20.33 -16.81 -12.62
CA PHE A 163 19.97 -17.96 -11.81
C PHE A 163 19.98 -17.61 -10.33
N MET A 164 18.83 -17.75 -9.67
CA MET A 164 18.65 -17.55 -8.23
C MET A 164 17.62 -18.58 -7.73
N ASP A 165 17.94 -19.28 -6.65
CA ASP A 165 16.96 -20.13 -5.97
C ASP A 165 15.97 -19.23 -5.22
N LEU A 166 14.73 -19.20 -5.69
CA LEU A 166 13.68 -18.30 -5.21
C LEU A 166 12.61 -19.09 -4.45
N LYS A 167 12.52 -18.89 -3.15
CA LYS A 167 11.46 -19.42 -2.30
C LYS A 167 10.45 -18.34 -1.97
N VAL A 168 9.17 -18.57 -2.29
CA VAL A 168 8.06 -17.62 -2.01
C VAL A 168 7.16 -18.20 -0.94
N ILE A 169 6.90 -17.44 0.11
CA ILE A 169 6.11 -17.84 1.27
C ILE A 169 5.00 -16.81 1.47
N TYR A 170 3.76 -17.26 1.27
CA TYR A 170 2.57 -16.46 1.54
C TYR A 170 1.99 -16.72 2.94
N GLY A 171 1.04 -15.88 3.35
CA GLY A 171 0.34 -16.00 4.63
C GLY A 171 1.04 -15.34 5.81
N LEU A 172 2.16 -14.63 5.57
CA LEU A 172 2.92 -13.96 6.62
C LEU A 172 2.46 -12.49 6.76
N SER A 173 1.27 -12.30 7.33
CA SER A 173 0.59 -10.99 7.38
C SER A 173 0.91 -10.16 8.64
N THR A 174 1.51 -10.76 9.68
CA THR A 174 1.81 -10.10 10.96
C THR A 174 3.29 -10.21 11.33
N ILE A 175 3.74 -9.39 12.29
CA ILE A 175 5.08 -9.47 12.88
C ILE A 175 5.31 -10.88 13.45
N ASP A 176 4.33 -11.41 14.20
CA ASP A 176 4.41 -12.72 14.84
C ASP A 176 4.48 -13.87 13.84
N SER A 177 3.76 -13.79 12.71
CA SER A 177 3.82 -14.83 11.68
C SER A 177 5.20 -14.89 11.01
N VAL A 178 5.81 -13.72 10.74
CA VAL A 178 7.18 -13.65 10.21
C VAL A 178 8.19 -14.12 11.24
N TYR A 179 8.07 -13.72 12.51
CA TYR A 179 8.92 -14.19 13.59
C TYR A 179 8.86 -15.72 13.74
N SER A 180 7.66 -16.27 13.85
CA SER A 180 7.45 -17.71 14.03
C SER A 180 8.00 -18.50 12.85
N TYR A 181 7.75 -18.03 11.61
CA TYR A 181 8.29 -18.66 10.41
C TYR A 181 9.83 -18.65 10.41
N ALA A 182 10.44 -17.50 10.71
CA ALA A 182 11.90 -17.36 10.80
C ALA A 182 12.49 -18.24 11.90
N MET A 183 11.87 -18.29 13.09
CA MET A 183 12.28 -19.18 14.17
C MET A 183 12.24 -20.65 13.81
N GLN A 184 11.29 -21.06 12.99
CA GLN A 184 11.16 -22.46 12.57
C GLN A 184 12.14 -22.85 11.45
N HIS A 185 12.43 -21.94 10.51
CA HIS A 185 13.10 -22.30 9.25
C HIS A 185 14.52 -21.76 9.09
N LEU A 186 14.93 -20.71 9.82
CA LEU A 186 16.29 -20.22 9.80
C LEU A 186 17.16 -20.97 10.83
N THR A 187 18.36 -21.33 10.43
CA THR A 187 19.41 -21.86 11.34
C THR A 187 20.74 -21.26 10.91
N THR A 188 21.76 -21.29 11.80
CA THR A 188 23.11 -20.82 11.48
C THR A 188 23.82 -21.58 10.37
N GLN A 189 23.24 -22.70 9.92
CA GLN A 189 23.77 -23.52 8.83
C GLN A 189 22.90 -23.52 7.57
N ASN A 190 21.67 -22.95 7.66
CA ASN A 190 20.72 -22.94 6.56
C ASN A 190 19.89 -21.66 6.60
N TYR A 191 20.30 -20.67 5.81
CA TYR A 191 19.61 -19.42 5.58
C TYR A 191 19.85 -18.94 4.14
N PRO A 192 18.96 -18.12 3.57
CA PRO A 192 19.17 -17.53 2.24
C PRO A 192 20.15 -16.34 2.31
N ASP A 193 20.73 -15.98 1.17
CA ASP A 193 21.60 -14.80 1.07
C ASP A 193 20.82 -13.51 1.34
N ILE A 194 19.55 -13.49 0.93
CA ILE A 194 18.69 -12.31 1.06
C ILE A 194 17.23 -12.69 1.33
N ILE A 195 16.58 -11.89 2.16
CA ILE A 195 15.13 -11.99 2.44
C ILE A 195 14.46 -10.65 2.11
N PHE A 196 13.48 -10.72 1.20
CA PHE A 196 12.52 -9.63 1.00
C PHE A 196 11.27 -9.89 1.85
N VAL A 197 10.86 -8.87 2.61
CA VAL A 197 9.63 -8.90 3.41
C VAL A 197 8.65 -7.87 2.87
N SER A 198 7.46 -8.33 2.49
CA SER A 198 6.40 -7.48 1.95
C SER A 198 5.73 -6.64 3.06
N GLY A 199 6.47 -5.67 3.61
CA GLY A 199 6.06 -4.72 4.64
C GLY A 199 7.11 -4.54 5.73
N ASP A 200 7.59 -3.31 5.94
CA ASP A 200 8.65 -2.97 6.89
C ASP A 200 8.32 -3.33 8.34
N GLU A 201 7.05 -3.20 8.74
CA GLU A 201 6.60 -3.55 10.09
C GLU A 201 6.93 -5.01 10.44
N LYS A 202 6.73 -5.91 9.48
CA LYS A 202 6.94 -7.34 9.66
C LYS A 202 8.40 -7.73 9.76
N VAL A 203 9.29 -6.88 9.22
CA VAL A 203 10.75 -7.06 9.34
C VAL A 203 11.20 -7.10 10.80
N GLN A 204 10.48 -6.46 11.73
CA GLN A 204 10.81 -6.52 13.15
C GLN A 204 10.83 -7.97 13.68
N GLY A 205 9.86 -8.78 13.24
CA GLY A 205 9.81 -10.20 13.58
C GLY A 205 11.02 -10.98 13.04
N LEU A 206 11.44 -10.66 11.81
CA LEU A 206 12.63 -11.27 11.21
C LEU A 206 13.92 -10.86 11.91
N ILE A 207 14.12 -9.56 12.19
CA ILE A 207 15.28 -9.05 12.92
C ILE A 207 15.37 -9.72 14.30
N ARG A 208 14.25 -9.82 15.01
CA ARG A 208 14.20 -10.48 16.33
C ARG A 208 14.60 -11.95 16.24
N ALA A 209 14.09 -12.69 15.25
CA ALA A 209 14.45 -14.09 15.05
C ALA A 209 15.93 -14.27 14.69
N CYS A 210 16.47 -13.43 13.81
CA CYS A 210 17.91 -13.44 13.49
C CYS A 210 18.77 -13.20 14.72
N TYR A 211 18.42 -12.19 15.53
CA TYR A 211 19.13 -11.90 16.79
C TYR A 211 19.14 -13.10 17.73
N GLU A 212 18.00 -13.76 17.97
CA GLU A 212 17.90 -14.93 18.87
C GLU A 212 18.66 -16.14 18.35
N LYS A 213 18.86 -16.26 17.05
CA LYS A 213 19.61 -17.34 16.40
C LYS A 213 21.08 -17.02 16.18
N GLY A 214 21.54 -15.82 16.52
CA GLY A 214 22.91 -15.38 16.28
C GLY A 214 23.25 -15.21 14.79
N ILE A 215 22.26 -14.91 13.95
CA ILE A 215 22.42 -14.64 12.52
C ILE A 215 22.62 -13.14 12.34
N LEU A 216 23.70 -12.74 11.70
CA LEU A 216 24.09 -11.34 11.53
C LEU A 216 23.45 -10.72 10.28
N ILE A 217 22.97 -9.47 10.43
CA ILE A 217 22.43 -8.67 9.35
C ILE A 217 23.33 -7.46 9.16
N PRO A 218 23.89 -7.21 7.95
CA PRO A 218 23.68 -7.93 6.69
C PRO A 218 24.70 -9.06 6.44
N ASP A 219 25.63 -9.34 7.34
CA ASP A 219 26.81 -10.18 7.08
C ASP A 219 26.46 -11.63 6.71
N ASP A 220 25.44 -12.20 7.36
CA ASP A 220 24.94 -13.54 7.05
C ASP A 220 23.72 -13.49 6.12
N ILE A 221 22.77 -12.57 6.39
CA ILE A 221 21.53 -12.40 5.61
C ILE A 221 21.30 -10.93 5.34
N SER A 222 21.18 -10.56 4.08
CA SER A 222 20.65 -9.24 3.71
C SER A 222 19.12 -9.20 3.81
N ILE A 223 18.56 -8.06 4.23
CA ILE A 223 17.12 -7.88 4.37
C ILE A 223 16.66 -6.62 3.64
N ILE A 224 15.60 -6.77 2.85
CA ILE A 224 14.90 -5.66 2.19
C ILE A 224 13.43 -5.69 2.60
N GLY A 225 12.90 -4.53 2.99
CA GLY A 225 11.49 -4.32 3.29
C GLY A 225 10.71 -3.65 2.15
N PHE A 226 9.49 -3.25 2.45
CA PHE A 226 8.63 -2.44 1.61
C PHE A 226 7.85 -1.47 2.50
N ASP A 227 7.61 -0.24 2.07
CA ASP A 227 6.82 0.86 2.61
C ASP A 227 7.64 2.06 3.11
N ASN A 228 8.90 1.89 3.47
CA ASN A 228 9.74 2.96 4.04
C ASN A 228 9.02 3.69 5.20
N ILE A 229 8.48 2.92 6.14
CA ILE A 229 7.83 3.50 7.32
C ILE A 229 8.83 4.32 8.14
N PRO A 230 8.40 5.39 8.84
CA PRO A 230 9.34 6.29 9.52
C PRO A 230 10.30 5.62 10.50
N ILE A 231 9.87 4.54 11.17
CA ILE A 231 10.69 3.82 12.14
C ILE A 231 11.75 2.93 11.49
N SER A 232 11.60 2.54 10.21
CA SER A 232 12.48 1.56 9.55
C SER A 232 13.94 2.02 9.45
N GLN A 233 14.18 3.32 9.41
CA GLN A 233 15.55 3.88 9.43
C GLN A 233 16.27 3.75 10.78
N TYR A 234 15.51 3.47 11.85
CA TYR A 234 16.02 3.30 13.21
C TYR A 234 16.07 1.84 13.66
N TYR A 235 15.76 0.90 12.77
CA TYR A 235 16.02 -0.51 13.03
C TYR A 235 17.52 -0.75 13.16
N THR A 236 17.91 -1.83 13.79
CA THR A 236 19.31 -2.21 13.94
C THR A 236 19.54 -3.56 13.29
N PRO A 237 20.18 -3.57 12.09
CA PRO A 237 20.65 -2.42 11.29
C PRO A 237 19.50 -1.63 10.63
N ALA A 238 19.78 -0.38 10.18
CA ALA A 238 18.81 0.45 9.49
C ALA A 238 18.32 -0.23 8.21
N LEU A 239 16.99 -0.34 8.03
CA LEU A 239 16.37 -1.17 7.01
C LEU A 239 16.43 -0.57 5.61
N SER A 240 17.00 -1.31 4.67
CA SER A 240 16.86 -1.09 3.23
C SER A 240 15.44 -1.48 2.80
N THR A 241 14.78 -0.64 2.00
CA THR A 241 13.35 -0.82 1.72
C THR A 241 12.95 -0.24 0.39
N ILE A 242 11.83 -0.68 -0.15
CA ILE A 242 11.15 -0.02 -1.26
C ILE A 242 10.25 1.08 -0.70
N ALA A 243 10.45 2.31 -1.17
CA ALA A 243 9.77 3.51 -0.68
C ALA A 243 8.68 3.98 -1.65
N PRO A 244 7.38 3.82 -1.32
CA PRO A 244 6.30 4.48 -2.03
C PRO A 244 6.43 6.01 -1.99
N ASN A 245 6.01 6.68 -3.06
CA ASN A 245 5.91 8.13 -3.04
C ASN A 245 4.53 8.55 -2.50
N TYR A 246 4.36 8.51 -1.18
CA TYR A 246 3.07 8.82 -0.52
C TYR A 246 2.55 10.22 -0.83
N VAL A 247 3.44 11.21 -1.05
CA VAL A 247 3.03 12.57 -1.43
C VAL A 247 2.42 12.58 -2.82
N LYS A 248 3.06 11.90 -3.78
CA LYS A 248 2.52 11.78 -5.15
C LYS A 248 1.22 10.97 -5.16
N LEU A 249 1.16 9.84 -4.44
CA LEU A 249 -0.05 9.03 -4.32
C LEU A 249 -1.23 9.86 -3.77
N ALA A 250 -1.01 10.61 -2.69
CA ALA A 250 -2.03 11.47 -2.11
C ALA A 250 -2.51 12.54 -3.10
N LYS A 251 -1.58 13.18 -3.80
CA LYS A 251 -1.90 14.20 -4.81
C LYS A 251 -2.75 13.62 -5.95
N GLU A 252 -2.32 12.49 -6.54
CA GLU A 252 -3.04 11.83 -7.64
C GLU A 252 -4.46 11.41 -7.21
N MET A 253 -4.63 10.92 -5.96
CA MET A 253 -5.95 10.57 -5.43
C MET A 253 -6.87 11.78 -5.30
N ILE A 254 -6.39 12.88 -4.73
CA ILE A 254 -7.21 14.08 -4.51
C ILE A 254 -7.52 14.77 -5.84
N GLU A 255 -6.52 14.97 -6.70
CA GLU A 255 -6.74 15.55 -8.04
C GLU A 255 -7.69 14.68 -8.87
N GLY A 256 -7.50 13.36 -8.83
CA GLY A 256 -8.33 12.41 -9.57
C GLY A 256 -9.79 12.44 -9.13
N VAL A 257 -10.08 12.35 -7.82
CA VAL A 257 -11.46 12.37 -7.34
C VAL A 257 -12.13 13.72 -7.58
N LEU A 258 -11.40 14.85 -7.46
CA LEU A 258 -11.92 16.18 -7.76
C LEU A 258 -12.24 16.37 -9.25
N ALA A 259 -11.42 15.80 -10.13
CA ALA A 259 -11.69 15.79 -11.57
C ALA A 259 -12.96 14.97 -11.91
N ILE A 260 -13.12 13.78 -11.27
CA ILE A 260 -14.33 12.97 -11.42
C ILE A 260 -15.59 13.75 -10.94
N ILE A 261 -15.51 14.45 -9.81
CA ILE A 261 -16.61 15.28 -9.29
C ILE A 261 -17.01 16.36 -10.31
N LYS A 262 -16.05 16.93 -11.04
CA LYS A 262 -16.29 17.92 -12.10
C LYS A 262 -16.81 17.30 -13.41
N GLY A 263 -16.89 15.97 -13.51
CA GLY A 263 -17.29 15.27 -14.73
C GLY A 263 -16.18 15.17 -15.78
N GLU A 264 -14.93 15.38 -15.39
CA GLU A 264 -13.78 15.26 -16.27
C GLU A 264 -13.41 13.77 -16.47
N SER A 265 -12.84 13.44 -17.64
CA SER A 265 -12.35 12.09 -17.90
C SER A 265 -11.01 11.86 -17.19
N VAL A 266 -10.95 10.84 -16.36
CA VAL A 266 -9.74 10.47 -15.57
C VAL A 266 -9.33 9.05 -15.91
N THR A 267 -8.02 8.83 -16.04
CA THR A 267 -7.43 7.49 -16.20
C THR A 267 -6.75 7.05 -14.91
N SER A 268 -6.66 5.75 -14.69
CA SER A 268 -5.93 5.18 -13.56
C SER A 268 -4.44 5.53 -13.61
N VAL A 269 -3.84 5.70 -12.44
CA VAL A 269 -2.45 6.12 -12.29
C VAL A 269 -1.68 5.12 -11.44
N GLU A 270 -0.53 4.69 -11.92
CA GLU A 270 0.45 3.93 -11.14
C GLU A 270 1.67 4.77 -10.82
N VAL A 271 2.01 4.86 -9.56
CA VAL A 271 3.18 5.59 -9.06
C VAL A 271 4.29 4.60 -8.76
N SER A 272 5.44 4.76 -9.40
CA SER A 272 6.59 3.88 -9.17
C SER A 272 7.29 4.22 -7.85
N PRO A 273 7.41 3.25 -6.91
CA PRO A 273 8.24 3.36 -5.71
C PRO A 273 9.72 3.40 -6.05
N LYS A 274 10.54 3.78 -5.07
CA LYS A 274 12.00 3.80 -5.22
C LYS A 274 12.67 2.87 -4.22
N PHE A 275 13.73 2.20 -4.61
CA PHE A 275 14.57 1.46 -3.69
C PHE A 275 15.45 2.43 -2.86
N VAL A 276 15.47 2.24 -1.54
CA VAL A 276 16.28 2.99 -0.57
C VAL A 276 17.22 2.02 0.09
N ARG A 277 18.50 2.07 -0.27
CA ARG A 277 19.56 1.26 0.33
C ARG A 277 19.97 1.86 1.68
N ARG A 278 20.09 1.01 2.70
CA ARG A 278 20.61 1.32 4.04
C ARG A 278 21.54 0.19 4.52
N GLN A 279 21.58 -0.07 5.82
CA GLN A 279 22.56 -0.98 6.45
C GLN A 279 22.18 -2.45 6.40
N SER A 280 20.90 -2.79 6.19
CA SER A 280 20.42 -4.19 6.18
C SER A 280 20.66 -4.91 4.85
N PHE A 281 21.23 -4.22 3.86
CA PHE A 281 21.53 -4.74 2.53
C PHE A 281 22.75 -4.07 1.93
#